data_615339f16128837bb92fecc9acbc85b8
#
_entry.id   615339f16128837bb92fecc9acbc85b8
#
_cell.length_a   1.000
_cell.length_b   1.000
_cell.length_c   1.000
_cell.angle_alpha   90.00
_cell.angle_beta   90.00
_cell.angle_gamma   90.00
#
_symmetry.space_group_name_H-M   'P 1'
#
loop_
_entity.id
_entity.type
_entity.pdbx_description
1 polymer ?
#
loop_
_entity_poly.entity_id
_entity_poly.type
_entity_poly.pdbx_seq_one_letter_code
_entity_poly.pdbx_strand_id
1 'polypeptide(L)'
;MNILIFAPHRDDEILGVGGTMLKRKKQGDHITVCLVTAREGEVLPECTQRIHDEMRRVHKYIGVDQYIGFPFGANRLENVSRIDFNRAFEDAVKQAKPDEVYLPFWGDMQKDHQLTVDGAMVALRAKNIYSPKRIYAYETLSETGINTPCVNNMFV
;
A
#
# COMPACT_ATOMS: atom_id res chain seq x y z
N MET A 1 9.68 -15.35 -0.46
CA MET A 1 10.12 -14.01 -0.01
C MET A 1 8.99 -13.32 0.72
N ASN A 2 9.27 -12.32 1.54
CA ASN A 2 8.27 -11.46 2.17
C ASN A 2 8.03 -10.23 1.30
N ILE A 3 6.80 -10.01 0.91
CA ILE A 3 6.38 -8.89 0.06
C ILE A 3 5.46 -8.00 0.88
N LEU A 4 5.73 -6.70 0.90
CA LEU A 4 4.88 -5.70 1.53
C LEU A 4 4.34 -4.75 0.45
N ILE A 5 3.04 -4.55 0.45
CA ILE A 5 2.35 -3.64 -0.46
C ILE A 5 1.70 -2.54 0.38
N PHE A 6 2.07 -1.30 0.15
CA PHE A 6 1.36 -0.16 0.74
C PHE A 6 0.28 0.31 -0.23
N ALA A 7 -0.97 0.22 0.20
CA ALA A 7 -2.13 0.71 -0.52
C ALA A 7 -2.66 1.98 0.17
N PRO A 8 -2.69 3.12 -0.50
CA PRO A 8 -3.35 4.32 0.03
C PRO A 8 -4.81 4.05 0.37
N HIS A 9 -5.57 3.47 -0.57
CA HIS A 9 -7.00 3.14 -0.44
C HIS A 9 -7.26 1.65 -0.71
N ARG A 10 -8.51 1.21 -0.55
CA ARG A 10 -8.93 -0.21 -0.50
C ARG A 10 -8.99 -0.95 -1.84
N ASP A 11 -8.53 -0.38 -2.91
CA ASP A 11 -8.54 -0.93 -4.27
C ASP A 11 -7.19 -0.78 -4.98
N ASP A 12 -6.34 0.12 -4.48
CA ASP A 12 -5.06 0.45 -5.13
C ASP A 12 -4.14 -0.75 -5.29
N GLU A 13 -4.08 -1.64 -4.29
CA GLU A 13 -3.25 -2.84 -4.35
C GLU A 13 -3.74 -3.82 -5.42
N ILE A 14 -5.05 -3.86 -5.64
CA ILE A 14 -5.65 -4.76 -6.64
C ILE A 14 -5.49 -4.18 -8.03
N LEU A 15 -5.79 -2.89 -8.20
CA LEU A 15 -5.68 -2.20 -9.47
C LEU A 15 -4.22 -2.09 -9.93
N GLY A 16 -3.31 -1.80 -8.98
CA GLY A 16 -1.90 -1.61 -9.28
C GLY A 16 -1.11 -2.91 -9.41
N VAL A 17 -1.27 -3.85 -8.47
CA VAL A 17 -0.41 -5.03 -8.38
C VAL A 17 -1.15 -6.35 -8.19
N GLY A 18 -2.46 -6.43 -8.39
CA GLY A 18 -3.24 -7.66 -8.18
C GLY A 18 -2.74 -8.86 -9.01
N GLY A 19 -2.38 -8.63 -10.27
CA GLY A 19 -1.76 -9.67 -11.12
C GLY A 19 -0.40 -10.12 -10.60
N THR A 20 0.42 -9.18 -10.11
CA THR A 20 1.71 -9.45 -9.48
C THR A 20 1.51 -10.26 -8.19
N MET A 21 0.54 -9.90 -7.35
CA MET A 21 0.22 -10.65 -6.14
C MET A 21 -0.12 -12.11 -6.44
N LEU A 22 -0.98 -12.36 -7.42
CA LEU A 22 -1.33 -13.73 -7.86
C LEU A 22 -0.11 -14.51 -8.35
N LYS A 23 0.77 -13.87 -9.15
CA LYS A 23 2.01 -14.48 -9.63
C LYS A 23 2.91 -14.85 -8.46
N ARG A 24 3.11 -13.94 -7.50
CA ARG A 24 3.97 -14.13 -6.33
C ARG A 24 3.43 -15.21 -5.38
N LYS A 25 2.13 -15.27 -5.19
CA LYS A 25 1.51 -16.37 -4.41
C LYS A 25 1.75 -17.75 -5.04
N LYS A 26 1.66 -17.87 -6.36
CA LYS A 26 2.02 -19.12 -7.06
C LYS A 26 3.49 -19.52 -6.87
N GLN A 27 4.37 -18.57 -6.58
CA GLN A 27 5.78 -18.80 -6.27
C GLN A 27 6.05 -19.14 -4.79
N GLY A 28 5.01 -19.13 -3.96
CA GLY A 28 5.11 -19.41 -2.52
C GLY A 28 5.57 -18.21 -1.68
N ASP A 29 5.50 -17.00 -2.21
CA ASP A 29 5.84 -15.78 -1.48
C ASP A 29 4.77 -15.45 -0.43
N HIS A 30 5.19 -14.82 0.66
CA HIS A 30 4.33 -14.30 1.72
C HIS A 30 3.96 -12.85 1.40
N ILE A 31 2.67 -12.55 1.31
CA ILE A 31 2.14 -11.24 0.93
C ILE A 31 1.48 -10.56 2.13
N THR A 32 1.99 -9.39 2.46
CA THR A 32 1.39 -8.46 3.43
C THR A 32 0.84 -7.25 2.68
N VAL A 33 -0.44 -6.95 2.88
CA VAL A 33 -1.05 -5.69 2.42
C VAL A 33 -1.20 -4.75 3.60
N CYS A 34 -0.67 -3.53 3.45
CA CYS A 34 -0.80 -2.46 4.41
C CYS A 34 -1.70 -1.36 3.83
N LEU A 35 -2.92 -1.23 4.36
CA LEU A 35 -3.85 -0.17 4.00
C LEU A 35 -3.59 1.07 4.84
N VAL A 36 -3.21 2.17 4.20
CA VAL A 36 -2.80 3.40 4.88
C VAL A 36 -4.01 4.17 5.41
N THR A 37 -5.11 4.22 4.67
CA THR A 37 -6.34 4.89 5.10
C THR A 37 -7.41 3.87 5.54
N ALA A 38 -7.05 3.01 6.49
CA ALA A 38 -7.94 1.94 6.95
C ALA A 38 -9.05 2.43 7.89
N ARG A 39 -8.86 3.61 8.53
CA ARG A 39 -9.87 4.17 9.42
C ARG A 39 -11.14 4.48 8.64
N GLU A 40 -12.24 4.07 9.20
CA GLU A 40 -13.56 4.41 8.68
C GLU A 40 -13.78 5.92 8.77
N GLY A 41 -14.02 6.52 7.61
CA GLY A 41 -14.30 7.94 7.49
C GLY A 41 -15.79 8.22 7.49
N GLU A 42 -16.19 9.32 6.88
CA GLU A 42 -17.54 9.88 6.83
C GLU A 42 -18.54 9.09 5.95
N VAL A 43 -18.22 7.88 5.56
CA VAL A 43 -19.11 6.99 4.80
C VAL A 43 -20.09 6.32 5.76
N LEU A 44 -21.33 6.14 5.32
CA LEU A 44 -22.34 5.43 6.10
C LEU A 44 -21.81 4.07 6.58
N PRO A 45 -22.01 3.69 7.85
CA PRO A 45 -21.46 2.46 8.42
C PRO A 45 -21.74 1.20 7.60
N GLU A 46 -22.92 1.11 7.00
CA GLU A 46 -23.34 -0.01 6.15
C GLU A 46 -22.51 -0.13 4.87
N CYS A 47 -22.20 1.02 4.23
CA CYS A 47 -21.33 1.04 3.05
C CYS A 47 -19.90 0.64 3.40
N THR A 48 -19.41 1.12 4.53
CA THR A 48 -18.08 0.80 5.02
C THR A 48 -17.91 -0.70 5.27
N GLN A 49 -18.86 -1.34 5.94
CA GLN A 49 -18.81 -2.78 6.19
C GLN A 49 -18.80 -3.58 4.89
N ARG A 50 -19.66 -3.22 3.93
CA ARG A 50 -19.68 -3.88 2.61
C ARG A 50 -18.35 -3.79 1.89
N ILE A 51 -17.74 -2.61 1.85
CA ILE A 51 -16.43 -2.38 1.20
C ILE A 51 -15.35 -3.23 1.88
N HIS A 52 -15.35 -3.31 3.22
CA HIS A 52 -14.44 -4.18 3.96
C HIS A 52 -14.60 -5.66 3.60
N ASP A 53 -15.84 -6.12 3.51
CA ASP A 53 -16.13 -7.52 3.19
C ASP A 53 -15.74 -7.86 1.74
N GLU A 54 -15.94 -6.93 0.83
CA GLU A 54 -15.49 -7.05 -0.57
C GLU A 54 -13.96 -7.13 -0.66
N MET A 55 -13.24 -6.23 -0.02
CA MET A 55 -11.77 -6.26 0.06
C MET A 55 -11.28 -7.60 0.65
N ARG A 56 -11.83 -8.04 1.79
CA ARG A 56 -11.43 -9.32 2.42
C ARG A 56 -11.68 -10.52 1.52
N ARG A 57 -12.78 -10.54 0.76
CA ARG A 57 -13.05 -11.62 -0.22
C ARG A 57 -12.01 -11.65 -1.32
N VAL A 58 -11.61 -10.49 -1.84
CA VAL A 58 -10.58 -10.40 -2.87
C VAL A 58 -9.21 -10.81 -2.30
N HIS A 59 -8.84 -10.31 -1.12
CA HIS A 59 -7.59 -10.70 -0.45
C HIS A 59 -7.53 -12.22 -0.20
N LYS A 60 -8.64 -12.83 0.24
CA LYS A 60 -8.74 -14.29 0.41
C LYS A 60 -8.57 -15.03 -0.92
N TYR A 61 -9.16 -14.54 -2.00
CA TYR A 61 -9.04 -15.14 -3.33
C TYR A 61 -7.60 -15.11 -3.83
N ILE A 62 -6.90 -14.00 -3.66
CA ILE A 62 -5.50 -13.85 -4.03
C ILE A 62 -4.59 -14.68 -3.12
N GLY A 63 -4.96 -14.86 -1.87
CA GLY A 63 -4.16 -15.55 -0.86
C GLY A 63 -3.24 -14.58 -0.09
N VAL A 64 -3.71 -13.37 0.20
CA VAL A 64 -3.00 -12.44 1.09
C VAL A 64 -2.83 -13.07 2.47
N ASP A 65 -1.60 -13.12 2.96
CA ASP A 65 -1.27 -13.80 4.22
C ASP A 65 -1.47 -12.89 5.44
N GLN A 66 -1.21 -11.60 5.26
CA GLN A 66 -1.29 -10.63 6.35
C GLN A 66 -1.91 -9.32 5.87
N TYR A 67 -2.74 -8.74 6.73
CA TYR A 67 -3.31 -7.41 6.55
C TYR A 67 -2.91 -6.50 7.72
N ILE A 68 -2.45 -5.29 7.40
CA ILE A 68 -2.15 -4.22 8.35
C ILE A 68 -3.01 -3.02 7.97
N GLY A 69 -3.75 -2.45 8.90
CA GLY A 69 -4.53 -1.23 8.68
C GLY A 69 -4.03 -0.10 9.57
N PHE A 70 -3.71 1.06 9.00
CA PHE A 70 -3.38 2.24 9.80
C PHE A 70 -4.65 2.94 10.30
N PRO A 71 -4.60 3.62 11.45
CA PRO A 71 -5.76 4.30 12.02
C PRO A 71 -6.02 5.68 11.39
N PHE A 72 -5.72 5.85 10.10
CA PHE A 72 -5.85 7.12 9.39
C PHE A 72 -7.05 7.12 8.45
N GLY A 73 -7.69 8.28 8.29
CA GLY A 73 -8.81 8.46 7.37
C GLY A 73 -8.35 8.92 5.99
N ALA A 74 -9.05 8.49 4.94
CA ALA A 74 -8.83 8.95 3.58
C ALA A 74 -9.03 10.47 3.45
N ASN A 75 -8.26 11.10 2.56
CA ASN A 75 -8.24 12.54 2.32
C ASN A 75 -7.96 13.39 3.57
N ARG A 76 -7.25 12.82 4.54
CA ARG A 76 -6.91 13.50 5.82
C ARG A 76 -5.49 13.19 6.31
N LEU A 77 -4.66 12.55 5.48
CA LEU A 77 -3.30 12.18 5.89
C LEU A 77 -2.42 13.40 6.23
N GLU A 78 -2.66 14.55 5.59
CA GLU A 78 -1.99 15.80 5.88
C GLU A 78 -2.25 16.33 7.30
N ASN A 79 -3.33 15.90 7.94
CA ASN A 79 -3.68 16.31 9.31
C ASN A 79 -3.08 15.38 10.38
N VAL A 80 -2.40 14.31 9.97
CA VAL A 80 -1.75 13.37 10.89
C VAL A 80 -0.41 13.93 11.34
N SER A 81 -0.14 13.84 12.64
CA SER A 81 1.18 14.18 13.19
C SER A 81 2.28 13.43 12.43
N ARG A 82 3.31 14.15 11.96
CA ARG A 82 4.42 13.55 11.21
C ARG A 82 5.10 12.41 11.99
N ILE A 83 5.16 12.51 13.30
CA ILE A 83 5.76 11.49 14.18
C ILE A 83 4.91 10.22 14.16
N ASP A 84 3.60 10.34 14.35
CA ASP A 84 2.68 9.20 14.37
C ASP A 84 2.58 8.57 12.99
N PHE A 85 2.57 9.39 11.95
CA PHE A 85 2.58 8.96 10.56
C PHE A 85 3.81 8.10 10.24
N ASN A 86 5.01 8.62 10.49
CA ASN A 86 6.24 7.89 10.22
C ASN A 86 6.36 6.62 11.08
N ARG A 87 5.93 6.66 12.34
CA ARG A 87 5.93 5.51 13.24
C ARG A 87 5.08 4.36 12.70
N ALA A 88 3.89 4.67 12.18
CA ALA A 88 3.00 3.65 11.60
C ALA A 88 3.68 2.88 10.46
N PHE A 89 4.38 3.58 9.55
CA PHE A 89 5.14 2.94 8.47
C PHE A 89 6.33 2.13 8.99
N GLU A 90 7.08 2.65 9.95
CA GLU A 90 8.19 1.92 10.56
C GLU A 90 7.72 0.64 11.25
N ASP A 91 6.58 0.67 11.94
CA ASP A 91 6.02 -0.50 12.62
C ASP A 91 5.50 -1.53 11.60
N ALA A 92 4.88 -1.10 10.50
CA ALA A 92 4.47 -2.01 9.43
C ALA A 92 5.68 -2.72 8.78
N VAL A 93 6.77 -2.00 8.52
CA VAL A 93 8.02 -2.58 7.99
C VAL A 93 8.64 -3.55 8.98
N LYS A 94 8.69 -3.23 10.28
CA LYS A 94 9.17 -4.15 11.32
C LYS A 94 8.34 -5.42 11.43
N GLN A 95 7.02 -5.30 11.26
CA GLN A 95 6.09 -6.42 11.33
C GLN A 95 6.21 -7.32 10.10
N ALA A 96 6.25 -6.75 8.90
CA ALA A 96 6.29 -7.48 7.64
C ALA A 96 7.70 -8.02 7.30
N LYS A 97 8.77 -7.34 7.74
CA LYS A 97 10.18 -7.66 7.42
C LYS A 97 10.38 -7.97 5.94
N PRO A 98 10.05 -7.02 5.05
CA PRO A 98 9.92 -7.30 3.62
C PRO A 98 11.27 -7.49 2.93
N ASP A 99 11.33 -8.43 2.00
CA ASP A 99 12.39 -8.52 0.99
C ASP A 99 12.13 -7.56 -0.17
N GLU A 100 10.85 -7.34 -0.52
CA GLU A 100 10.38 -6.45 -1.57
C GLU A 100 9.20 -5.62 -1.10
N VAL A 101 9.13 -4.37 -1.57
CA VAL A 101 8.04 -3.45 -1.26
C VAL A 101 7.47 -2.87 -2.54
N TYR A 102 6.15 -2.76 -2.59
CA TYR A 102 5.41 -2.10 -3.66
C TYR A 102 4.73 -0.85 -3.10
N LEU A 103 4.93 0.27 -3.77
CA LEU A 103 4.39 1.60 -3.43
C LEU A 103 3.59 2.16 -4.61
N PRO A 104 2.61 3.04 -4.39
CA PRO A 104 2.04 3.80 -5.48
C PRO A 104 3.10 4.65 -6.17
N PHE A 105 2.83 5.06 -7.40
CA PHE A 105 3.75 5.95 -8.12
C PHE A 105 3.79 7.32 -7.44
N TRP A 106 4.99 7.84 -7.21
CA TRP A 106 5.20 9.12 -6.51
C TRP A 106 4.68 10.35 -7.27
N GLY A 107 4.43 10.22 -8.58
CA GLY A 107 3.89 11.27 -9.43
C GLY A 107 2.36 11.26 -9.54
N ASP A 108 1.67 10.44 -8.77
CA ASP A 108 0.21 10.44 -8.73
C ASP A 108 -0.31 11.79 -8.24
N MET A 109 -1.45 12.21 -8.79
CA MET A 109 -2.07 13.48 -8.39
C MET A 109 -2.70 13.44 -7.01
N GLN A 110 -3.17 12.27 -6.60
CA GLN A 110 -3.90 12.08 -5.35
C GLN A 110 -2.96 12.24 -4.16
N LYS A 111 -3.33 13.11 -3.22
CA LYS A 111 -2.46 13.51 -2.12
C LYS A 111 -2.13 12.38 -1.16
N ASP A 112 -3.07 11.48 -0.88
CA ASP A 112 -2.82 10.32 -0.01
C ASP A 112 -1.78 9.37 -0.63
N HIS A 113 -1.73 9.24 -1.99
CA HIS A 113 -0.72 8.48 -2.69
C HIS A 113 0.68 9.06 -2.47
N GLN A 114 0.83 10.38 -2.69
CA GLN A 114 2.08 11.09 -2.47
C GLN A 114 2.56 10.94 -1.02
N LEU A 115 1.67 11.17 -0.05
CA LEU A 115 1.99 11.05 1.36
C LEU A 115 2.32 9.61 1.77
N THR A 116 1.65 8.61 1.17
CA THR A 116 1.99 7.20 1.38
C THR A 116 3.43 6.91 0.96
N VAL A 117 3.86 7.41 -0.20
CA VAL A 117 5.26 7.28 -0.64
C VAL A 117 6.21 7.98 0.32
N ASP A 118 5.90 9.22 0.73
CA ASP A 118 6.73 9.98 1.67
C ASP A 118 6.94 9.23 2.99
N GLY A 119 5.86 8.70 3.58
CA GLY A 119 5.94 7.93 4.83
C GLY A 119 6.70 6.62 4.68
N ALA A 120 6.41 5.89 3.61
CA ALA A 120 7.09 4.62 3.32
C ALA A 120 8.59 4.83 3.11
N MET A 121 9.01 5.83 2.33
CA MET A 121 10.43 6.10 2.07
C MET A 121 11.20 6.51 3.33
N VAL A 122 10.54 7.06 4.35
CA VAL A 122 11.17 7.26 5.66
C VAL A 122 11.46 5.93 6.35
N ALA A 123 10.51 4.99 6.34
CA ALA A 123 10.65 3.69 6.99
C ALA A 123 11.61 2.73 6.25
N LEU A 124 11.70 2.87 4.93
CA LEU A 124 12.47 1.95 4.06
C LEU A 124 13.94 2.37 3.87
N ARG A 125 14.42 3.37 4.60
CA ARG A 125 15.81 3.83 4.49
C ARG A 125 16.80 2.69 4.74
N ALA A 126 17.90 2.68 3.98
CA ALA A 126 18.93 1.63 3.97
C ALA A 126 19.59 1.36 5.35
N LYS A 127 19.51 2.29 6.29
CA LYS A 127 20.00 2.10 7.67
C LYS A 127 19.07 1.27 8.57
N ASN A 128 17.84 0.98 8.13
CA ASN A 128 16.93 0.13 8.87
C ASN A 128 17.33 -1.33 8.68
N ILE A 129 17.38 -2.11 9.78
CA ILE A 129 17.70 -3.55 9.74
C ILE A 129 16.69 -4.37 8.92
N TYR A 130 15.51 -3.83 8.66
CA TYR A 130 14.46 -4.43 7.84
C TYR A 130 14.32 -3.76 6.46
N SER A 131 15.38 -3.06 6.00
CA SER A 131 15.40 -2.47 4.65
C SER A 131 15.20 -3.55 3.60
N PRO A 132 14.23 -3.38 2.67
CA PRO A 132 14.01 -4.33 1.61
C PRO A 132 15.15 -4.30 0.59
N LYS A 133 15.31 -5.40 -0.15
CA LYS A 133 16.27 -5.48 -1.25
C LYS A 133 15.82 -4.71 -2.48
N ARG A 134 14.51 -4.59 -2.67
CA ARG A 134 13.89 -3.94 -3.83
C ARG A 134 12.65 -3.16 -3.42
N ILE A 135 12.49 -2.01 -4.04
CA ILE A 135 11.30 -1.15 -3.92
C ILE A 135 10.80 -0.90 -5.34
N TYR A 136 9.54 -1.18 -5.56
CA TYR A 136 8.85 -0.99 -6.84
C TYR A 136 7.76 0.07 -6.69
N ALA A 137 7.58 0.88 -7.72
CA ALA A 137 6.41 1.73 -7.84
C ALA A 137 5.37 1.05 -8.74
N TYR A 138 4.10 1.15 -8.39
CA TYR A 138 3.00 0.69 -9.22
C TYR A 138 2.12 1.86 -9.67
N GLU A 139 1.53 1.70 -10.84
CA GLU A 139 0.53 2.62 -11.36
C GLU A 139 -0.85 2.31 -10.77
N THR A 140 -1.60 3.36 -10.49
CA THR A 140 -3.04 3.29 -10.24
C THR A 140 -3.73 4.00 -11.40
N LEU A 141 -4.48 3.26 -12.21
CA LEU A 141 -5.03 3.75 -13.49
C LEU A 141 -5.88 5.01 -13.38
N SER A 142 -6.53 5.24 -12.23
CA SER A 142 -7.33 6.43 -11.97
C SER A 142 -6.50 7.68 -11.66
N GLU A 143 -5.24 7.52 -11.22
CA GLU A 143 -4.42 8.58 -10.65
C GLU A 143 -3.12 8.82 -11.44
N THR A 144 -2.50 7.74 -11.90
CA THR A 144 -1.23 7.80 -12.64
C THR A 144 -1.47 8.17 -14.09
N GLY A 145 -0.64 9.04 -14.64
CA GLY A 145 -0.69 9.41 -16.05
C GLY A 145 -1.59 10.60 -16.38
N ILE A 146 -2.33 11.13 -15.43
CA ILE A 146 -3.14 12.34 -15.65
C ILE A 146 -2.25 13.57 -15.85
N ASN A 147 -1.18 13.71 -15.08
CA ASN A 147 -0.25 14.84 -15.13
C ASN A 147 1.16 14.50 -15.58
N THR A 148 1.58 13.27 -15.40
CA THR A 148 2.93 12.86 -15.74
C THR A 148 2.79 11.66 -16.66
N PRO A 149 3.28 11.73 -17.91
CA PRO A 149 3.32 10.52 -18.72
C PRO A 149 4.10 9.49 -17.93
N CYS A 150 3.46 8.39 -17.61
CA CYS A 150 4.13 7.26 -16.98
C CYS A 150 5.29 6.89 -17.90
N VAL A 151 6.51 7.06 -17.41
CA VAL A 151 7.70 6.62 -18.14
C VAL A 151 7.64 5.12 -18.11
N ASN A 152 7.22 4.58 -19.22
CA ASN A 152 7.01 3.18 -19.53
C ASN A 152 7.82 2.19 -18.68
N ASN A 153 7.07 1.23 -18.12
CA ASN A 153 7.56 -0.13 -17.86
C ASN A 153 8.50 -0.33 -16.68
N MET A 154 8.04 0.00 -15.48
CA MET A 154 8.55 -0.75 -14.33
C MET A 154 7.56 -1.87 -13.92
N PHE A 155 6.93 -2.52 -14.89
CA PHE A 155 6.30 -3.81 -14.70
C PHE A 155 7.35 -4.89 -14.89
N VAL A 156 7.86 -5.39 -13.81
CA VAL A 156 8.73 -6.57 -13.84
C VAL A 156 7.89 -7.80 -13.52
#